data_d64fa573c5165b5b8e48c266b40aae9b
#
_entry.id   d64fa573c5165b5b8e48c266b40aae9b
#
_cell.length_a   1.000
_cell.length_b   1.000
_cell.length_c   1.000
_cell.angle_alpha   90.00
_cell.angle_beta   90.00
_cell.angle_gamma   90.00
#
_symmetry.space_group_name_H-M   'P 1'
#
loop_
_entity.id
_entity.type
_entity.pdbx_description
1 polymer ?
#
loop_
_entity_poly.entity_id
_entity_poly.type
_entity_poly.pdbx_seq_one_letter_code
_entity_poly.pdbx_strand_id
1 'polypeptide(L)'
;VRKQEYPLYKANRDETPEDIKRSEPFIRQIIDAFNIPLIEKAGYEADDVIVTLATRAEKEGYITYMMTPDKDFGQAVTEKILMFKPSRGGNPPEVMGPKEVCQKFGLHRTEQIIDYLGLMGDAVDNIPGVPGVGAKTASKLLLEFGSMDGIYENIDKVKGKLAENLITFKDQAYLSKSLATIITDVPVEFNEESLLREEPNKERINQLFTELEFRTLTKRVFQETMSAPVSVQGDLFSSSSSAASSLPLLPNKTETLVILKNIDSTKHDYQLIDSQEKRKILISELENIKSFCFDTETTSLEE
;
A
#
# COMPACT_ATOMS: atom_id res chain seq x y z
N VAL A 1 12.58 -11.16 16.84
CA VAL A 1 12.20 -12.56 17.08
C VAL A 1 12.55 -13.42 15.88
N ARG A 2 11.90 -13.28 14.70
CA ARG A 2 12.11 -14.17 13.52
C ARG A 2 13.55 -14.22 13.01
N LYS A 3 14.30 -13.11 12.99
CA LYS A 3 15.73 -13.09 12.59
C LYS A 3 16.65 -13.82 13.59
N GLN A 4 16.24 -13.98 14.83
CA GLN A 4 16.99 -14.77 15.82
C GLN A 4 16.78 -16.27 15.59
N GLU A 5 15.57 -16.66 15.20
CA GLU A 5 15.21 -18.03 14.87
C GLU A 5 15.78 -18.46 13.50
N TYR A 6 15.71 -17.57 12.51
CA TYR A 6 16.19 -17.79 11.15
C TYR A 6 16.95 -16.55 10.63
N PRO A 7 18.29 -16.52 10.72
CA PRO A 7 19.11 -15.36 10.32
C PRO A 7 18.95 -14.94 8.86
N LEU A 8 18.52 -15.85 7.97
CA LEU A 8 18.28 -15.58 6.56
C LEU A 8 16.91 -14.94 6.30
N TYR A 9 16.05 -14.81 7.31
CA TYR A 9 14.75 -14.15 7.18
C TYR A 9 14.92 -12.70 6.72
N LYS A 10 14.30 -12.35 5.60
CA LYS A 10 14.39 -11.03 4.93
C LYS A 10 15.84 -10.59 4.60
N ALA A 11 16.78 -11.55 4.48
CA ALA A 11 18.18 -11.23 4.17
C ALA A 11 18.40 -10.80 2.71
N ASN A 12 17.46 -11.11 1.83
CA ASN A 12 17.45 -10.72 0.42
C ASN A 12 16.83 -9.34 0.16
N ARG A 13 16.39 -8.62 1.20
CA ARG A 13 15.87 -7.26 1.05
C ARG A 13 17.01 -6.26 0.96
N ASP A 14 16.94 -5.39 -0.02
CA ASP A 14 17.86 -4.26 -0.15
C ASP A 14 17.74 -3.30 1.04
N GLU A 15 18.80 -2.54 1.28
CA GLU A 15 18.76 -1.47 2.26
C GLU A 15 17.76 -0.40 1.85
N THR A 16 17.02 0.12 2.82
CA THR A 16 16.10 1.23 2.55
C THR A 16 16.86 2.42 1.95
N PRO A 17 16.45 2.93 0.77
CA PRO A 17 17.08 4.09 0.15
C PRO A 17 17.18 5.26 1.12
N GLU A 18 18.28 6.02 1.02
CA GLU A 18 18.59 7.12 1.94
C GLU A 18 17.48 8.19 1.96
N ASP A 19 16.89 8.49 0.81
CA ASP A 19 15.81 9.49 0.72
C ASP A 19 14.54 9.03 1.46
N ILE A 20 14.26 7.74 1.50
CA ILE A 20 13.17 7.18 2.29
C ILE A 20 13.47 7.31 3.80
N LYS A 21 14.72 7.00 4.21
CA LYS A 21 15.15 7.18 5.61
C LYS A 21 15.01 8.65 6.06
N ARG A 22 15.38 9.60 5.17
CA ARG A 22 15.23 11.04 5.43
C ARG A 22 13.76 11.49 5.48
N SER A 23 12.88 10.82 4.77
CA SER A 23 11.44 11.15 4.75
C SER A 23 10.70 10.68 6.01
N GLU A 24 11.21 9.67 6.72
CA GLU A 24 10.54 9.08 7.89
C GLU A 24 10.15 10.11 8.98
N PRO A 25 11.02 11.04 9.41
CA PRO A 25 10.65 12.04 10.42
C PRO A 25 9.50 12.94 9.98
N PHE A 26 9.41 13.28 8.70
CA PHE A 26 8.32 14.07 8.14
C PHE A 26 7.00 13.28 8.09
N ILE A 27 7.07 12.00 7.74
CA ILE A 27 5.90 11.11 7.76
C ILE A 27 5.32 11.05 9.18
N ARG A 28 6.15 10.88 10.21
CA ARG A 28 5.74 10.87 11.62
C ARG A 28 5.09 12.19 12.03
N GLN A 29 5.69 13.33 11.67
CA GLN A 29 5.14 14.64 11.95
C GLN A 29 3.78 14.87 11.27
N ILE A 30 3.60 14.37 10.05
CA ILE A 30 2.33 14.45 9.33
C ILE A 30 1.27 13.60 10.04
N ILE A 31 1.59 12.36 10.42
CA ILE A 31 0.68 11.47 11.16
C ILE A 31 0.26 12.12 12.48
N ASP A 32 1.22 12.68 13.22
CA ASP A 32 0.97 13.42 14.46
C ASP A 32 0.06 14.64 14.23
N ALA A 33 0.33 15.42 13.20
CA ALA A 33 -0.50 16.58 12.85
C ALA A 33 -1.94 16.21 12.44
N PHE A 34 -2.15 14.98 11.95
CA PHE A 34 -3.49 14.41 11.72
C PHE A 34 -4.14 13.85 12.98
N ASN A 35 -3.49 13.92 14.14
CA ASN A 35 -3.91 13.31 15.40
C ASN A 35 -4.22 11.81 15.23
N ILE A 36 -3.38 11.11 14.46
CA ILE A 36 -3.49 9.67 14.27
C ILE A 36 -2.48 9.00 15.20
N PRO A 37 -2.92 8.11 16.10
CA PRO A 37 -2.03 7.39 16.99
C PRO A 37 -1.03 6.53 16.24
N LEU A 38 0.26 6.67 16.54
CA LEU A 38 1.33 5.83 16.01
C LEU A 38 1.74 4.82 17.07
N ILE A 39 1.54 3.53 16.80
CA ILE A 39 1.82 2.46 17.76
C ILE A 39 2.97 1.62 17.24
N GLU A 40 4.01 1.51 18.04
CA GLU A 40 5.21 0.73 17.73
C GLU A 40 5.63 -0.13 18.91
N LYS A 41 6.23 -1.28 18.62
CA LYS A 41 6.82 -2.13 19.64
C LYS A 41 8.17 -2.67 19.17
N ALA A 42 9.23 -2.23 19.82
CA ALA A 42 10.58 -2.71 19.50
C ALA A 42 10.67 -4.26 19.59
N GLY A 43 11.29 -4.86 18.58
CA GLY A 43 11.47 -6.32 18.50
C GLY A 43 10.34 -7.07 17.81
N TYR A 44 9.24 -6.41 17.46
CA TYR A 44 8.11 -6.97 16.72
C TYR A 44 7.94 -6.27 15.38
N GLU A 45 7.34 -6.95 14.42
CA GLU A 45 7.00 -6.38 13.13
C GLU A 45 5.64 -5.64 13.22
N ALA A 46 5.40 -4.74 12.27
CA ALA A 46 4.13 -4.01 12.22
C ALA A 46 2.93 -4.96 12.14
N ASP A 47 3.08 -6.06 11.40
CA ASP A 47 2.06 -7.08 11.22
C ASP A 47 1.64 -7.71 12.55
N ASP A 48 2.62 -8.00 13.41
CA ASP A 48 2.39 -8.56 14.76
C ASP A 48 1.60 -7.57 15.64
N VAL A 49 1.96 -6.29 15.57
CA VAL A 49 1.28 -5.22 16.34
C VAL A 49 -0.15 -5.04 15.83
N ILE A 50 -0.34 -4.94 14.52
CA ILE A 50 -1.65 -4.72 13.89
C ILE A 50 -2.60 -5.87 14.23
N VAL A 51 -2.17 -7.14 14.04
CA VAL A 51 -3.03 -8.29 14.30
C VAL A 51 -3.30 -8.47 15.79
N THR A 52 -2.32 -8.18 16.66
CA THR A 52 -2.54 -8.18 18.11
C THR A 52 -3.64 -7.19 18.50
N LEU A 53 -3.56 -5.95 18.00
CA LEU A 53 -4.57 -4.93 18.30
C LEU A 53 -5.94 -5.29 17.70
N ALA A 54 -5.98 -5.78 16.47
CA ALA A 54 -7.21 -6.23 15.81
C ALA A 54 -7.89 -7.36 16.62
N THR A 55 -7.11 -8.34 17.08
CA THR A 55 -7.63 -9.45 17.89
C THR A 55 -8.17 -8.98 19.24
N ARG A 56 -7.55 -7.98 19.86
CA ARG A 56 -8.05 -7.40 21.12
C ARG A 56 -9.32 -6.60 20.87
N ALA A 57 -9.34 -5.77 19.85
CA ALA A 57 -10.52 -5.01 19.43
C ALA A 57 -11.72 -5.93 19.13
N GLU A 58 -11.49 -7.07 18.47
CA GLU A 58 -12.53 -8.07 18.21
C GLU A 58 -13.15 -8.61 19.51
N LYS A 59 -12.33 -8.91 20.52
CA LYS A 59 -12.79 -9.37 21.84
C LYS A 59 -13.67 -8.36 22.56
N GLU A 60 -13.37 -7.05 22.37
CA GLU A 60 -14.18 -5.94 22.86
C GLU A 60 -15.40 -5.63 21.96
N GLY A 61 -15.58 -6.39 20.87
CA GLY A 61 -16.78 -6.30 20.04
C GLY A 61 -16.63 -5.42 18.78
N TYR A 62 -15.48 -4.80 18.56
CA TYR A 62 -15.22 -3.94 17.41
C TYR A 62 -15.10 -4.70 16.09
N ILE A 63 -15.41 -4.01 15.00
CA ILE A 63 -15.06 -4.43 13.65
C ILE A 63 -13.78 -3.68 13.25
N THR A 64 -12.76 -4.42 12.86
CA THR A 64 -11.46 -3.87 12.48
C THR A 64 -11.24 -4.01 10.98
N TYR A 65 -10.83 -2.91 10.35
CA TYR A 65 -10.39 -2.90 8.95
C TYR A 65 -8.87 -2.73 8.90
N MET A 66 -8.16 -3.80 8.55
CA MET A 66 -6.72 -3.77 8.32
C MET A 66 -6.45 -3.23 6.92
N MET A 67 -5.95 -2.01 6.82
CA MET A 67 -5.64 -1.38 5.52
C MET A 67 -4.26 -1.85 5.04
N THR A 68 -4.22 -2.96 4.34
CA THR A 68 -2.99 -3.57 3.83
C THR A 68 -3.23 -4.30 2.51
N PRO A 69 -2.29 -4.25 1.55
CA PRO A 69 -2.30 -5.11 0.37
C PRO A 69 -1.67 -6.49 0.64
N ASP A 70 -1.03 -6.68 1.80
CA ASP A 70 -0.26 -7.87 2.11
C ASP A 70 -1.18 -9.09 2.32
N LYS A 71 -0.88 -10.14 1.56
CA LYS A 71 -1.65 -11.40 1.58
C LYS A 71 -1.57 -12.13 2.92
N ASP A 72 -0.49 -11.92 3.67
CA ASP A 72 -0.20 -12.69 4.89
C ASP A 72 -1.18 -12.34 6.02
N PHE A 73 -1.75 -11.12 6.00
CA PHE A 73 -2.84 -10.73 6.89
C PHE A 73 -4.13 -11.55 6.71
N GLY A 74 -4.25 -12.29 5.61
CA GLY A 74 -5.37 -13.20 5.41
C GLY A 74 -5.55 -14.22 6.53
N GLN A 75 -4.45 -14.61 7.22
CA GLN A 75 -4.48 -15.54 8.36
C GLN A 75 -5.22 -14.97 9.59
N ALA A 76 -5.33 -13.65 9.69
CA ALA A 76 -5.97 -12.97 10.80
C ALA A 76 -7.43 -12.57 10.52
N VAL A 77 -7.92 -12.82 9.29
CA VAL A 77 -9.26 -12.40 8.88
C VAL A 77 -10.32 -13.29 9.54
N THR A 78 -11.28 -12.62 10.18
CA THR A 78 -12.48 -13.20 10.82
C THR A 78 -13.73 -12.46 10.34
N GLU A 79 -14.89 -12.76 10.91
CA GLU A 79 -16.12 -12.01 10.63
C GLU A 79 -16.07 -10.55 11.09
N LYS A 80 -15.16 -10.22 12.01
CA LYS A 80 -14.98 -8.86 12.55
C LYS A 80 -13.62 -8.24 12.22
N ILE A 81 -12.64 -9.00 11.77
CA ILE A 81 -11.34 -8.52 11.32
C ILE A 81 -11.27 -8.67 9.81
N LEU A 82 -11.32 -7.56 9.10
CA LEU A 82 -11.44 -7.51 7.65
C LEU A 82 -10.20 -6.87 7.03
N MET A 83 -9.80 -7.32 5.85
CA MET A 83 -8.79 -6.63 5.05
C MET A 83 -9.46 -5.57 4.19
N PHE A 84 -8.90 -4.37 4.17
CA PHE A 84 -9.33 -3.28 3.32
C PHE A 84 -8.22 -2.87 2.36
N LYS A 85 -8.51 -2.91 1.07
CA LYS A 85 -7.63 -2.40 0.02
C LYS A 85 -8.22 -1.13 -0.55
N PRO A 86 -7.53 0.01 -0.41
CA PRO A 86 -8.01 1.25 -0.99
C PRO A 86 -8.03 1.19 -2.51
N SER A 87 -8.86 2.04 -3.11
CA SER A 87 -8.90 2.22 -4.57
C SER A 87 -7.51 2.54 -5.13
N ARG A 88 -7.11 1.85 -6.21
CA ARG A 88 -5.84 2.07 -6.89
C ARG A 88 -5.98 1.82 -8.40
N GLY A 89 -5.48 2.76 -9.20
CA GLY A 89 -5.45 2.59 -10.67
C GLY A 89 -6.83 2.41 -11.31
N GLY A 90 -7.87 3.09 -10.77
CA GLY A 90 -9.24 2.98 -11.29
C GLY A 90 -10.05 1.79 -10.75
N ASN A 91 -9.44 0.88 -9.99
CA ASN A 91 -10.17 -0.20 -9.33
C ASN A 91 -10.88 0.34 -8.09
N PRO A 92 -12.12 -0.11 -7.80
CA PRO A 92 -12.83 0.26 -6.58
C PRO A 92 -12.10 -0.27 -5.33
N PRO A 93 -12.37 0.28 -4.15
CA PRO A 93 -11.87 -0.29 -2.90
C PRO A 93 -12.46 -1.69 -2.69
N GLU A 94 -11.66 -2.58 -2.12
CA GLU A 94 -12.05 -3.98 -1.86
C GLU A 94 -12.01 -4.25 -0.35
N VAL A 95 -13.10 -4.79 0.17
CA VAL A 95 -13.16 -5.33 1.53
C VAL A 95 -13.18 -6.85 1.42
N MET A 96 -12.24 -7.51 2.09
CA MET A 96 -12.15 -8.97 2.08
C MET A 96 -12.39 -9.52 3.49
N GLY A 97 -13.47 -10.27 3.63
CA GLY A 97 -13.76 -11.12 4.77
C GLY A 97 -13.26 -12.56 4.56
N PRO A 98 -13.65 -13.50 5.45
CA PRO A 98 -13.20 -14.89 5.38
C PRO A 98 -13.50 -15.55 4.04
N LYS A 99 -14.66 -15.28 3.47
CA LYS A 99 -15.10 -15.87 2.20
C LYS A 99 -14.21 -15.45 1.03
N GLU A 100 -13.96 -14.15 0.89
CA GLU A 100 -13.16 -13.59 -0.19
C GLU A 100 -11.70 -14.04 -0.07
N VAL A 101 -11.17 -14.07 1.16
CA VAL A 101 -9.83 -14.56 1.47
C VAL A 101 -9.71 -16.05 1.12
N CYS A 102 -10.61 -16.90 1.60
CA CYS A 102 -10.61 -18.32 1.28
C CYS A 102 -10.72 -18.58 -0.22
N GLN A 103 -11.56 -17.83 -0.93
CA GLN A 103 -11.69 -17.94 -2.38
C GLN A 103 -10.39 -17.57 -3.11
N LYS A 104 -9.72 -16.52 -2.65
CA LYS A 104 -8.47 -16.05 -3.23
C LYS A 104 -7.32 -17.06 -3.09
N PHE A 105 -7.23 -17.72 -1.95
CA PHE A 105 -6.19 -18.74 -1.69
C PHE A 105 -6.61 -20.15 -2.14
N GLY A 106 -7.87 -20.36 -2.50
CA GLY A 106 -8.41 -21.68 -2.80
C GLY A 106 -8.40 -22.59 -1.57
N LEU A 107 -8.88 -22.10 -0.43
CA LEU A 107 -8.90 -22.79 0.86
C LEU A 107 -10.33 -22.82 1.41
N HIS A 108 -10.57 -23.64 2.44
CA HIS A 108 -11.85 -23.71 3.11
C HIS A 108 -11.97 -22.75 4.30
N ARG A 109 -10.86 -22.44 4.96
CA ARG A 109 -10.80 -21.63 6.19
C ARG A 109 -9.57 -20.74 6.20
N THR A 110 -9.67 -19.58 6.82
CA THR A 110 -8.56 -18.60 6.92
C THR A 110 -7.38 -19.11 7.74
N GLU A 111 -7.62 -19.99 8.73
CA GLU A 111 -6.57 -20.59 9.54
C GLU A 111 -5.62 -21.49 8.73
N GLN A 112 -6.07 -21.99 7.58
CA GLN A 112 -5.24 -22.77 6.68
C GLN A 112 -4.16 -21.94 5.96
N ILE A 113 -4.25 -20.59 6.01
CA ILE A 113 -3.29 -19.69 5.34
C ILE A 113 -1.90 -19.85 5.94
N ILE A 114 -1.80 -20.06 7.25
CA ILE A 114 -0.52 -20.28 7.91
C ILE A 114 0.15 -21.55 7.34
N ASP A 115 -0.59 -22.63 7.22
CA ASP A 115 -0.11 -23.88 6.65
C ASP A 115 0.21 -23.74 5.15
N TYR A 116 -0.60 -22.98 4.43
CA TYR A 116 -0.37 -22.68 3.02
C TYR A 116 0.96 -21.94 2.81
N LEU A 117 1.23 -20.89 3.61
CA LEU A 117 2.49 -20.15 3.57
C LEU A 117 3.68 -21.01 4.01
N GLY A 118 3.51 -21.85 5.02
CA GLY A 118 4.53 -22.78 5.48
C GLY A 118 4.94 -23.80 4.41
N LEU A 119 3.97 -24.30 3.66
CA LEU A 119 4.22 -25.24 2.56
C LEU A 119 4.84 -24.56 1.34
N MET A 120 4.27 -23.43 0.91
CA MET A 120 4.69 -22.72 -0.29
C MET A 120 5.99 -21.92 -0.08
N GLY A 121 6.21 -21.40 1.12
CA GLY A 121 7.23 -20.41 1.42
C GLY A 121 6.87 -19.02 0.92
N ASP A 122 7.77 -18.07 1.13
CA ASP A 122 7.68 -16.71 0.60
C ASP A 122 9.06 -16.19 0.17
N ALA A 123 9.25 -16.00 -1.14
CA ALA A 123 10.51 -15.54 -1.68
C ALA A 123 10.84 -14.10 -1.28
N VAL A 124 9.83 -13.26 -1.05
CA VAL A 124 10.01 -11.84 -0.65
C VAL A 124 10.60 -11.77 0.76
N ASP A 125 10.15 -12.64 1.66
CA ASP A 125 10.61 -12.72 3.04
C ASP A 125 11.71 -13.77 3.25
N ASN A 126 12.16 -14.38 2.17
CA ASN A 126 13.16 -15.46 2.20
C ASN A 126 12.74 -16.64 3.09
N ILE A 127 11.44 -16.97 3.06
CA ILE A 127 10.86 -18.13 3.73
C ILE A 127 10.94 -19.32 2.75
N PRO A 128 11.64 -20.41 3.10
CA PRO A 128 12.01 -21.41 2.10
C PRO A 128 10.85 -22.28 1.60
N GLY A 129 9.85 -22.59 2.43
CA GLY A 129 8.79 -23.53 2.09
C GLY A 129 9.30 -24.95 1.80
N VAL A 130 8.49 -25.75 1.09
CA VAL A 130 8.85 -27.10 0.62
C VAL A 130 9.21 -27.03 -0.86
N PRO A 131 10.42 -27.45 -1.30
CA PRO A 131 10.80 -27.45 -2.69
C PRO A 131 9.80 -28.20 -3.58
N GLY A 132 9.36 -27.54 -4.66
CA GLY A 132 8.37 -28.10 -5.60
C GLY A 132 6.91 -27.97 -5.14
N VAL A 133 6.65 -27.35 -3.99
CA VAL A 133 5.29 -27.01 -3.53
C VAL A 133 5.02 -25.53 -3.81
N GLY A 134 4.27 -25.26 -4.86
CA GLY A 134 3.77 -23.90 -5.14
C GLY A 134 2.31 -23.73 -4.71
N ALA A 135 1.76 -22.56 -4.96
CA ALA A 135 0.41 -22.14 -4.58
C ALA A 135 -0.67 -23.21 -4.83
N LYS A 136 -0.76 -23.73 -6.06
CA LYS A 136 -1.78 -24.72 -6.44
C LYS A 136 -1.61 -26.05 -5.71
N THR A 137 -0.36 -26.48 -5.47
CA THR A 137 -0.08 -27.72 -4.77
C THR A 137 -0.39 -27.59 -3.29
N ALA A 138 0.00 -26.48 -2.66
CA ALA A 138 -0.31 -26.18 -1.26
C ALA A 138 -1.84 -26.15 -1.02
N SER A 139 -2.60 -25.40 -1.83
CA SER A 139 -4.06 -25.38 -1.74
C SER A 139 -4.68 -26.75 -1.88
N LYS A 140 -4.25 -27.53 -2.90
CA LYS A 140 -4.77 -28.90 -3.12
C LYS A 140 -4.54 -29.82 -1.92
N LEU A 141 -3.32 -29.79 -1.37
CA LEU A 141 -2.98 -30.59 -0.18
C LEU A 141 -3.83 -30.20 1.03
N LEU A 142 -4.01 -28.90 1.26
CA LEU A 142 -4.79 -28.42 2.39
C LEU A 142 -6.31 -28.65 2.23
N LEU A 143 -6.81 -28.64 1.00
CA LEU A 143 -8.21 -29.04 0.73
C LEU A 143 -8.43 -30.53 0.99
N GLU A 144 -7.45 -31.39 0.68
CA GLU A 144 -7.56 -32.84 0.83
C GLU A 144 -7.31 -33.28 2.28
N PHE A 145 -6.31 -32.73 2.96
CA PHE A 145 -5.85 -33.20 4.28
C PHE A 145 -6.18 -32.22 5.43
N GLY A 146 -6.71 -31.06 5.15
CA GLY A 146 -7.20 -30.09 6.13
C GLY A 146 -6.15 -29.19 6.77
N SER A 147 -4.94 -29.71 7.05
CA SER A 147 -3.83 -28.96 7.68
C SER A 147 -2.49 -29.57 7.29
N MET A 148 -1.40 -28.85 7.63
CA MET A 148 -0.03 -29.37 7.47
C MET A 148 0.17 -30.66 8.27
N ASP A 149 -0.33 -30.71 9.50
CA ASP A 149 -0.29 -31.93 10.33
C ASP A 149 -1.06 -33.06 9.67
N GLY A 150 -2.29 -32.80 9.14
CA GLY A 150 -3.07 -33.79 8.41
C GLY A 150 -2.39 -34.32 7.15
N ILE A 151 -1.58 -33.50 6.47
CA ILE A 151 -0.74 -33.95 5.34
C ILE A 151 0.31 -34.96 5.82
N TYR A 152 1.02 -34.66 6.91
CA TYR A 152 2.06 -35.55 7.42
C TYR A 152 1.51 -36.80 8.07
N GLU A 153 0.34 -36.77 8.69
CA GLU A 153 -0.35 -37.95 9.20
C GLU A 153 -0.83 -38.90 8.09
N ASN A 154 -1.05 -38.39 6.90
CA ASN A 154 -1.51 -39.12 5.74
C ASN A 154 -0.48 -39.15 4.59
N ILE A 155 0.77 -39.00 4.89
CA ILE A 155 1.83 -38.81 3.89
C ILE A 155 1.96 -40.03 2.91
N ASP A 156 1.52 -41.19 3.33
CA ASP A 156 1.43 -42.42 2.52
C ASP A 156 0.42 -42.29 1.36
N LYS A 157 -0.54 -41.40 1.46
CA LYS A 157 -1.50 -41.12 0.39
C LYS A 157 -0.93 -40.17 -0.67
N VAL A 158 0.10 -39.41 -0.34
CA VAL A 158 0.80 -38.52 -1.29
C VAL A 158 1.81 -39.34 -2.08
N LYS A 159 1.89 -39.16 -3.41
CA LYS A 159 2.68 -40.04 -4.29
C LYS A 159 3.85 -39.30 -4.95
N GLY A 160 4.87 -40.06 -5.32
CA GLY A 160 5.97 -39.62 -6.16
C GLY A 160 6.87 -38.59 -5.49
N LYS A 161 7.53 -37.76 -6.30
CA LYS A 161 8.49 -36.76 -5.85
C LYS A 161 7.95 -35.77 -4.84
N LEU A 162 6.62 -35.52 -4.88
CA LEU A 162 5.97 -34.64 -3.92
C LEU A 162 6.03 -35.20 -2.50
N ALA A 163 5.74 -36.50 -2.33
CA ALA A 163 5.85 -37.16 -1.03
C ALA A 163 7.30 -37.18 -0.52
N GLU A 164 8.25 -37.46 -1.39
CA GLU A 164 9.67 -37.43 -1.05
C GLU A 164 10.12 -36.06 -0.57
N ASN A 165 9.73 -35.00 -1.27
CA ASN A 165 10.05 -33.63 -0.88
C ASN A 165 9.37 -33.25 0.45
N LEU A 166 8.10 -33.55 0.65
CA LEU A 166 7.41 -33.29 1.91
C LEU A 166 8.09 -33.97 3.09
N ILE A 167 8.49 -35.25 2.93
CA ILE A 167 9.21 -36.01 3.97
C ILE A 167 10.58 -35.39 4.24
N THR A 168 11.36 -35.15 3.18
CA THR A 168 12.74 -34.66 3.28
C THR A 168 12.80 -33.27 3.90
N PHE A 169 11.87 -32.41 3.56
CA PHE A 169 11.83 -31.00 3.99
C PHE A 169 10.79 -30.72 5.06
N LYS A 170 10.38 -31.73 5.84
CA LYS A 170 9.37 -31.61 6.90
C LYS A 170 9.73 -30.49 7.89
N ASP A 171 10.94 -30.53 8.45
CA ASP A 171 11.39 -29.55 9.44
C ASP A 171 11.44 -28.13 8.85
N GLN A 172 11.82 -28.02 7.59
CA GLN A 172 11.82 -26.75 6.86
C GLN A 172 10.39 -26.20 6.64
N ALA A 173 9.41 -27.07 6.40
CA ALA A 173 8.00 -26.69 6.30
C ALA A 173 7.47 -26.10 7.61
N TYR A 174 7.78 -26.74 8.75
CA TYR A 174 7.39 -26.24 10.06
C TYR A 174 8.13 -24.97 10.45
N LEU A 175 9.41 -24.84 10.13
CA LEU A 175 10.15 -23.58 10.28
C LEU A 175 9.49 -22.48 9.43
N SER A 176 9.17 -22.77 8.18
CA SER A 176 8.49 -21.81 7.30
C SER A 176 7.12 -21.41 7.84
N LYS A 177 6.36 -22.34 8.39
CA LYS A 177 5.09 -22.09 9.08
C LYS A 177 5.30 -21.15 10.29
N SER A 178 6.30 -21.40 11.14
CA SER A 178 6.64 -20.54 12.28
C SER A 178 6.98 -19.12 11.83
N LEU A 179 7.82 -18.98 10.81
CA LEU A 179 8.24 -17.68 10.26
C LEU A 179 7.10 -16.89 9.63
N ALA A 180 6.16 -17.57 8.96
CA ALA A 180 4.99 -16.95 8.33
C ALA A 180 3.86 -16.63 9.31
N THR A 181 3.89 -17.21 10.52
CA THR A 181 2.86 -16.99 11.54
C THR A 181 3.00 -15.58 12.14
N ILE A 182 1.93 -14.81 12.11
CA ILE A 182 1.86 -13.50 12.75
C ILE A 182 1.66 -13.69 14.25
N ILE A 183 2.45 -12.99 15.08
CA ILE A 183 2.36 -13.01 16.54
C ILE A 183 1.15 -12.17 16.96
N THR A 184 0.29 -12.73 17.81
CA THR A 184 -0.98 -12.11 18.24
C THR A 184 -1.01 -11.69 19.71
N ASP A 185 0.12 -11.81 20.41
CA ASP A 185 0.26 -11.53 21.83
C ASP A 185 1.36 -10.49 22.14
N VAL A 186 1.62 -9.59 21.18
CA VAL A 186 2.57 -8.48 21.37
C VAL A 186 2.22 -7.68 22.63
N PRO A 187 3.19 -7.34 23.50
CA PRO A 187 2.95 -6.59 24.71
C PRO A 187 2.74 -5.08 24.41
N VAL A 188 1.64 -4.77 23.69
CA VAL A 188 1.12 -3.42 23.46
C VAL A 188 -0.18 -3.26 24.23
N GLU A 189 -0.52 -2.04 24.64
CA GLU A 189 -1.81 -1.77 25.26
C GLU A 189 -2.86 -1.51 24.17
N PHE A 190 -4.06 -2.06 24.37
CA PHE A 190 -5.24 -1.65 23.66
C PHE A 190 -5.99 -0.66 24.55
N ASN A 191 -5.87 0.62 24.22
CA ASN A 191 -6.56 1.69 24.94
C ASN A 191 -7.51 2.39 23.97
N GLU A 192 -8.80 2.14 24.14
CA GLU A 192 -9.87 2.67 23.29
C GLU A 192 -9.86 4.20 23.23
N GLU A 193 -9.67 4.86 24.38
CA GLU A 193 -9.67 6.33 24.45
C GLU A 193 -8.54 6.93 23.60
N SER A 194 -7.35 6.30 23.62
CA SER A 194 -6.20 6.76 22.84
C SER A 194 -6.33 6.49 21.34
N LEU A 195 -7.30 5.67 20.94
CA LEU A 195 -7.56 5.31 19.53
C LEU A 195 -8.76 6.08 18.96
N LEU A 196 -9.40 6.93 19.75
CA LEU A 196 -10.47 7.78 19.25
C LEU A 196 -9.93 8.74 18.19
N ARG A 197 -10.71 8.91 17.12
CA ARG A 197 -10.37 9.86 16.07
C ARG A 197 -10.57 11.28 16.58
N GLU A 198 -9.51 12.06 16.57
CA GLU A 198 -9.52 13.49 16.86
C GLU A 198 -9.50 14.32 15.56
N GLU A 199 -9.91 15.60 15.66
CA GLU A 199 -9.81 16.52 14.54
C GLU A 199 -8.34 16.83 14.22
N PRO A 200 -7.94 16.82 12.94
CA PRO A 200 -6.58 17.15 12.54
C PRO A 200 -6.17 18.57 12.91
N ASN A 201 -4.92 18.75 13.29
CA ASN A 201 -4.34 20.08 13.49
C ASN A 201 -4.04 20.76 12.14
N LYS A 202 -5.03 21.50 11.64
CA LYS A 202 -4.99 22.12 10.29
C LYS A 202 -3.81 23.09 10.12
N GLU A 203 -3.44 23.83 11.16
CA GLU A 203 -2.34 24.79 11.11
C GLU A 203 -1.01 24.06 10.97
N ARG A 204 -0.81 23.00 11.75
CA ARG A 204 0.40 22.18 11.67
C ARG A 204 0.52 21.45 10.35
N ILE A 205 -0.58 20.90 9.82
CA ILE A 205 -0.61 20.26 8.49
C ILE A 205 -0.24 21.28 7.41
N ASN A 206 -0.81 22.48 7.45
CA ASN A 206 -0.52 23.51 6.45
C ASN A 206 0.96 23.95 6.49
N GLN A 207 1.55 24.07 7.69
CA GLN A 207 2.97 24.37 7.85
C GLN A 207 3.85 23.28 7.20
N LEU A 208 3.62 22.00 7.56
CA LEU A 208 4.36 20.86 7.03
C LEU A 208 4.19 20.72 5.52
N PHE A 209 2.99 20.87 5.01
CA PHE A 209 2.72 20.76 3.56
C PHE A 209 3.33 21.93 2.78
N THR A 210 3.44 23.10 3.38
CA THR A 210 4.13 24.25 2.78
C THR A 210 5.64 24.01 2.74
N GLU A 211 6.23 23.55 3.83
CA GLU A 211 7.65 23.19 3.93
C GLU A 211 8.03 22.09 2.92
N LEU A 212 7.18 21.08 2.77
CA LEU A 212 7.39 19.95 1.87
C LEU A 212 6.89 20.20 0.44
N GLU A 213 6.39 21.39 0.14
CA GLU A 213 5.85 21.78 -1.17
C GLU A 213 4.68 20.90 -1.68
N PHE A 214 3.89 20.33 -0.78
CA PHE A 214 2.77 19.45 -1.10
C PHE A 214 1.51 20.19 -1.58
N ARG A 215 1.61 20.93 -2.67
CA ARG A 215 0.53 21.79 -3.21
C ARG A 215 -0.77 21.05 -3.53
N THR A 216 -0.67 19.88 -4.13
CA THR A 216 -1.84 19.06 -4.49
C THR A 216 -2.50 18.44 -3.27
N LEU A 217 -1.70 17.92 -2.32
CA LEU A 217 -2.21 17.36 -1.07
C LEU A 217 -2.89 18.41 -0.21
N THR A 218 -2.32 19.61 -0.11
CA THR A 218 -2.93 20.74 0.61
C THR A 218 -4.34 21.03 0.08
N LYS A 219 -4.49 21.16 -1.24
CA LYS A 219 -5.82 21.39 -1.85
C LYS A 219 -6.78 20.25 -1.52
N ARG A 220 -6.35 19.00 -1.63
CA ARG A 220 -7.17 17.82 -1.38
C ARG A 220 -7.64 17.75 0.06
N VAL A 221 -6.72 17.87 1.02
CA VAL A 221 -7.03 17.78 2.46
C VAL A 221 -7.93 18.92 2.93
N PHE A 222 -7.71 20.16 2.46
CA PHE A 222 -8.49 21.30 2.91
C PHE A 222 -9.79 21.54 2.11
N GLN A 223 -9.92 21.01 0.89
CA GLN A 223 -11.17 21.07 0.13
C GLN A 223 -12.18 20.00 0.56
N GLU A 224 -11.74 18.80 0.93
CA GLU A 224 -12.62 17.73 1.43
C GLU A 224 -13.31 18.08 2.76
N THR A 225 -12.77 19.03 3.53
CA THR A 225 -13.44 19.53 4.76
C THR A 225 -14.60 20.49 4.48
N MET A 226 -14.83 20.86 3.21
CA MET A 226 -15.91 21.80 2.81
C MET A 226 -17.05 21.11 2.02
N SER A 227 -16.99 19.83 1.74
CA SER A 227 -17.97 19.13 0.91
C SER A 227 -18.40 17.83 1.55
N ALA A 228 -19.69 17.72 1.90
CA ALA A 228 -20.36 16.45 2.09
C ALA A 228 -20.28 15.60 0.79
N PRO A 229 -20.44 14.26 0.83
CA PRO A 229 -20.04 13.38 -0.26
C PRO A 229 -20.85 13.64 -1.53
N VAL A 230 -20.21 14.27 -2.51
CA VAL A 230 -20.69 14.29 -3.88
C VAL A 230 -19.89 13.22 -4.62
N SER A 231 -20.59 12.20 -5.09
CA SER A 231 -20.07 11.20 -6.03
C SER A 231 -19.47 11.92 -7.24
N VAL A 232 -18.14 11.89 -7.37
CA VAL A 232 -17.46 12.43 -8.55
C VAL A 232 -17.22 11.27 -9.51
N GLN A 233 -18.21 11.08 -10.35
CA GLN A 233 -18.00 10.53 -11.69
C GLN A 233 -17.69 11.74 -12.57
N GLY A 234 -16.44 11.97 -12.90
CA GLY A 234 -15.96 13.03 -13.76
C GLY A 234 -15.47 12.48 -15.08
N ASP A 235 -16.36 12.41 -16.06
CA ASP A 235 -15.99 12.26 -17.48
C ASP A 235 -15.15 13.45 -17.93
N LEU A 236 -13.95 13.20 -18.43
CA LEU A 236 -13.03 14.21 -18.94
C LEU A 236 -13.31 14.63 -20.40
N PHE A 237 -14.34 14.09 -21.05
CA PHE A 237 -14.69 14.42 -22.43
C PHE A 237 -16.20 14.47 -22.64
N SER A 238 -16.80 15.65 -22.50
CA SER A 238 -17.98 16.00 -23.31
C SER A 238 -18.13 17.51 -23.40
N SER A 239 -17.94 17.96 -24.60
CA SER A 239 -18.23 19.32 -25.07
C SER A 239 -19.74 19.48 -25.28
N SER A 240 -20.18 20.71 -25.04
CA SER A 240 -21.26 21.45 -25.66
C SER A 240 -22.54 21.73 -24.88
N SER A 241 -22.75 23.00 -24.80
CA SER A 241 -23.95 23.84 -24.98
C SER A 241 -24.91 24.09 -23.81
N SER A 242 -24.86 25.37 -23.41
CA SER A 242 -25.97 26.33 -23.16
C SER A 242 -27.14 25.95 -22.25
N ALA A 243 -27.26 26.66 -21.13
CA ALA A 243 -28.41 27.56 -20.89
C ALA A 243 -28.27 28.33 -19.57
N ALA A 244 -28.49 29.59 -19.63
CA ALA A 244 -28.50 30.55 -18.54
C ALA A 244 -29.72 30.36 -17.61
N SER A 245 -29.48 30.51 -16.29
CA SER A 245 -30.51 31.04 -15.40
C SER A 245 -29.88 31.71 -14.17
N SER A 246 -30.26 32.93 -13.99
CA SER A 246 -29.88 33.97 -13.04
C SER A 246 -30.25 33.68 -11.57
N LEU A 247 -29.44 34.22 -10.62
CA LEU A 247 -29.74 34.98 -9.40
C LEU A 247 -28.87 34.60 -8.21
N PRO A 248 -28.65 35.44 -7.17
CA PRO A 248 -28.14 36.80 -7.15
C PRO A 248 -26.83 36.97 -6.36
N LEU A 249 -26.18 38.10 -6.57
CA LEU A 249 -24.98 38.62 -5.91
C LEU A 249 -25.10 38.81 -4.41
N LEU A 250 -24.11 38.40 -3.64
CA LEU A 250 -23.71 38.98 -2.35
C LEU A 250 -22.18 39.15 -2.31
N PRO A 251 -21.62 40.09 -1.51
CA PRO A 251 -20.48 40.88 -1.92
C PRO A 251 -19.10 40.39 -1.54
N ASN A 252 -18.16 40.68 -2.41
CA ASN A 252 -16.71 40.78 -2.33
C ASN A 252 -16.01 40.54 -0.98
N LYS A 253 -15.18 39.47 -0.95
CA LYS A 253 -13.83 39.54 -0.44
C LYS A 253 -12.88 39.26 -1.59
N THR A 254 -11.95 40.16 -1.79
CA THR A 254 -10.93 40.16 -2.83
C THR A 254 -9.94 39.01 -2.56
N GLU A 255 -10.22 37.84 -3.07
CA GLU A 255 -9.20 36.76 -3.21
C GLU A 255 -8.52 37.00 -4.54
N THR A 256 -7.24 37.26 -4.49
CA THR A 256 -6.38 37.31 -5.66
C THR A 256 -6.35 35.91 -6.28
N LEU A 257 -7.24 35.70 -7.26
CA LEU A 257 -7.22 34.52 -8.10
C LEU A 257 -5.89 34.51 -8.86
N VAL A 258 -4.97 33.64 -8.46
CA VAL A 258 -3.84 33.27 -9.29
C VAL A 258 -4.41 32.55 -10.50
N ILE A 259 -4.59 33.29 -11.58
CA ILE A 259 -4.97 32.73 -12.88
C ILE A 259 -3.81 31.85 -13.33
N LEU A 260 -3.97 30.54 -13.21
CA LEU A 260 -3.03 29.59 -13.78
C LEU A 260 -3.08 29.76 -15.30
N LYS A 261 -1.99 30.26 -15.86
CA LYS A 261 -1.80 30.36 -17.30
C LYS A 261 -1.74 28.95 -17.89
N ASN A 262 -2.50 28.69 -18.91
CA ASN A 262 -2.43 27.47 -19.69
C ASN A 262 -1.78 27.76 -21.07
N ILE A 263 -1.62 26.73 -21.90
CA ILE A 263 -1.01 26.87 -23.23
C ILE A 263 -1.76 27.84 -24.11
N ASP A 264 -3.10 27.88 -24.00
CA ASP A 264 -3.94 28.76 -24.84
C ASP A 264 -3.90 30.22 -24.38
N SER A 265 -3.66 30.44 -23.09
CA SER A 265 -3.60 31.78 -22.49
C SER A 265 -2.21 32.39 -22.45
N THR A 266 -1.17 31.63 -22.84
CA THR A 266 0.22 32.04 -22.82
C THR A 266 0.75 32.17 -24.23
N LYS A 267 1.30 33.37 -24.59
CA LYS A 267 1.94 33.55 -25.88
C LYS A 267 3.17 32.63 -25.95
N HIS A 268 3.21 31.75 -26.96
CA HIS A 268 4.27 30.80 -27.18
C HIS A 268 4.66 30.79 -28.65
N ASP A 269 5.89 30.42 -28.94
CA ASP A 269 6.47 30.22 -30.26
C ASP A 269 7.25 28.92 -30.25
N TYR A 270 6.66 27.84 -30.77
CA TYR A 270 7.30 26.53 -30.84
C TYR A 270 7.97 26.36 -32.20
N GLN A 271 9.26 26.04 -32.19
CA GLN A 271 10.04 25.80 -33.37
C GLN A 271 10.58 24.37 -33.36
N LEU A 272 10.33 23.63 -34.43
CA LEU A 272 10.91 22.31 -34.62
C LEU A 272 12.35 22.45 -35.17
N ILE A 273 13.32 21.94 -34.42
CA ILE A 273 14.74 21.95 -34.80
C ILE A 273 15.10 20.59 -35.41
N ASP A 274 14.83 20.43 -36.68
CA ASP A 274 14.97 19.19 -37.45
C ASP A 274 16.14 19.19 -38.44
N SER A 275 16.83 20.30 -38.60
CA SER A 275 17.99 20.44 -39.51
C SER A 275 19.25 20.90 -38.83
N GLN A 276 20.39 20.70 -39.50
CA GLN A 276 21.72 21.12 -39.00
C GLN A 276 21.84 22.65 -38.95
N GLU A 277 21.24 23.36 -39.88
CA GLU A 277 21.19 24.81 -39.94
C GLU A 277 20.42 25.37 -38.73
N LYS A 278 19.21 24.86 -38.47
CA LYS A 278 18.41 25.29 -37.32
C LYS A 278 19.11 24.99 -35.98
N ARG A 279 19.83 23.87 -35.87
CA ARG A 279 20.65 23.58 -34.67
C ARG A 279 21.75 24.62 -34.46
N LYS A 280 22.43 25.04 -35.50
CA LYS A 280 23.48 26.11 -35.41
C LYS A 280 22.87 27.42 -34.93
N ILE A 281 21.71 27.80 -35.45
CA ILE A 281 20.99 29.01 -35.03
C ILE A 281 20.64 28.92 -33.56
N LEU A 282 20.01 27.80 -33.15
CA LEU A 282 19.66 27.58 -31.74
C LEU A 282 20.85 27.66 -30.80
N ILE A 283 21.98 27.04 -31.17
CA ILE A 283 23.20 27.09 -30.36
C ILE A 283 23.67 28.55 -30.21
N SER A 284 23.70 29.32 -31.30
CA SER A 284 24.10 30.72 -31.26
C SER A 284 23.16 31.60 -30.41
N GLU A 285 21.85 31.29 -30.41
CA GLU A 285 20.89 31.96 -29.54
C GLU A 285 21.11 31.61 -28.07
N LEU A 286 21.35 30.33 -27.76
CA LEU A 286 21.61 29.85 -26.41
C LEU A 286 22.89 30.43 -25.82
N GLU A 287 23.95 30.66 -26.63
CA GLU A 287 25.20 31.30 -26.20
C GLU A 287 25.00 32.75 -25.72
N ASN A 288 23.94 33.41 -26.15
CA ASN A 288 23.64 34.80 -25.82
C ASN A 288 22.66 34.99 -24.66
N ILE A 289 22.10 33.93 -24.10
CA ILE A 289 21.18 33.99 -22.97
C ILE A 289 21.83 33.53 -21.67
N LYS A 290 21.43 34.15 -20.55
CA LYS A 290 22.01 33.85 -19.22
C LYS A 290 21.52 32.54 -18.62
N SER A 291 20.35 32.12 -18.97
CA SER A 291 19.75 30.88 -18.46
C SER A 291 18.64 30.40 -19.39
N PHE A 292 18.52 29.10 -19.53
CA PHE A 292 17.41 28.44 -20.24
C PHE A 292 16.99 27.18 -19.47
N CYS A 293 15.77 26.73 -19.73
CA CYS A 293 15.26 25.50 -19.20
C CYS A 293 15.10 24.50 -20.36
N PHE A 294 15.45 23.24 -20.12
CA PHE A 294 15.19 22.16 -21.08
C PHE A 294 14.57 20.96 -20.37
N ASP A 295 13.83 20.21 -21.11
CA ASP A 295 13.27 18.93 -20.69
C ASP A 295 13.59 17.87 -21.73
N THR A 296 13.61 16.60 -21.34
CA THR A 296 13.93 15.49 -22.22
C THR A 296 12.86 14.42 -22.13
N GLU A 297 12.36 14.02 -23.29
CA GLU A 297 11.45 12.89 -23.44
C GLU A 297 12.22 11.74 -24.11
N THR A 298 12.17 10.55 -23.52
CA THR A 298 12.79 9.35 -24.08
C THR A 298 11.73 8.34 -24.49
N THR A 299 11.98 7.64 -25.57
CA THR A 299 11.07 6.62 -26.10
C THR A 299 11.20 5.28 -25.38
N SER A 300 12.33 5.03 -24.69
CA SER A 300 12.55 3.88 -23.83
C SER A 300 13.63 4.17 -22.78
N LEU A 301 13.66 3.36 -21.71
CA LEU A 301 14.72 3.35 -20.69
C LEU A 301 15.81 2.33 -21.02
N GLU A 302 15.66 1.58 -22.11
CA GLU A 302 16.65 0.60 -22.62
C GLU A 302 17.36 1.18 -23.83
N GLU A 303 18.69 1.21 -23.80
CA GLU A 303 19.54 1.31 -24.99
C GLU A 303 19.67 -0.06 -25.68
#